data_73634ff14f6f6760fc0fc3b25c67b182
#
_entry.id   73634ff14f6f6760fc0fc3b25c67b182
#
_cell.length_a   1.000
_cell.length_b   1.000
_cell.length_c   1.000
_cell.angle_alpha   90.00
_cell.angle_beta   90.00
_cell.angle_gamma   90.00
#
_symmetry.space_group_name_H-M   'P 1'
#
loop_
_entity.id
_entity.type
_entity.pdbx_description
1 polymer ?
#
loop_
_entity_poly.entity_id
_entity_poly.type
_entity_poly.pdbx_seq_one_letter_code
_entity_poly.pdbx_strand_id
1 'polypeptide(L)'
;DSFSRGLIKSKLGDNKEAIVDYSKAIQINPQYIKAYFNRGNCKSKLGDKEGAISDYNKAIELDAQNINAYINLGVEKYELGDYEGEIATYRLAIKNCSPDADLYNNLGRALYDLKRFKEAAEAYGEGIKAFPNDGKLYYGRGLARNRLGDKNGACEDWHRSSELGCLQANALLLLCGEK
;
A
#
# COMPACT_ATOMS: atom_id res chain seq x y z
N ASP A 1 -16.96 14.34 -21.92
CA ASP A 1 -17.82 13.48 -21.11
C ASP A 1 -17.67 13.78 -19.61
N SER A 2 -18.59 13.25 -18.79
CA SER A 2 -18.60 13.50 -17.34
C SER A 2 -17.33 13.02 -16.65
N PHE A 3 -16.75 11.90 -17.07
CA PHE A 3 -15.52 11.38 -16.49
C PHE A 3 -14.33 12.32 -16.71
N SER A 4 -14.11 12.78 -17.94
CA SER A 4 -13.02 13.71 -18.26
C SER A 4 -13.14 15.03 -17.52
N ARG A 5 -14.37 15.55 -17.39
CA ARG A 5 -14.63 16.75 -16.59
C ARG A 5 -14.32 16.52 -15.11
N GLY A 6 -14.71 15.38 -14.54
CA GLY A 6 -14.36 14.98 -13.18
C GLY A 6 -12.85 14.92 -12.96
N LEU A 7 -12.07 14.39 -13.92
CA LEU A 7 -10.61 14.38 -13.84
C LEU A 7 -10.00 15.77 -13.76
N ILE A 8 -10.49 16.71 -14.60
CA ILE A 8 -10.02 18.10 -14.59
C ILE A 8 -10.31 18.74 -13.23
N LYS A 9 -11.53 18.62 -12.73
CA LYS A 9 -11.94 19.18 -11.43
C LYS A 9 -11.13 18.58 -10.27
N SER A 10 -10.93 17.26 -10.26
CA SER A 10 -10.10 16.62 -9.24
C SER A 10 -8.65 17.12 -9.25
N LYS A 11 -8.07 17.37 -10.43
CA LYS A 11 -6.72 17.96 -10.56
C LYS A 11 -6.66 19.42 -10.08
N LEU A 12 -7.76 20.16 -10.20
CA LEU A 12 -7.88 21.53 -9.69
C LEU A 12 -8.20 21.59 -8.19
N GLY A 13 -8.43 20.44 -7.55
CA GLY A 13 -8.78 20.36 -6.14
C GLY A 13 -10.28 20.44 -5.86
N ASP A 14 -11.11 20.59 -6.88
CA ASP A 14 -12.58 20.67 -6.76
C ASP A 14 -13.20 19.28 -6.57
N ASN A 15 -12.79 18.60 -5.48
CA ASN A 15 -13.14 17.21 -5.24
C ASN A 15 -14.66 16.97 -5.11
N LYS A 16 -15.42 17.91 -4.52
CA LYS A 16 -16.89 17.81 -4.41
C LYS A 16 -17.55 17.76 -5.78
N GLU A 17 -17.16 18.67 -6.67
CA GLU A 17 -17.68 18.74 -8.03
C GLU A 17 -17.23 17.54 -8.89
N ALA A 18 -16.00 17.05 -8.67
CA ALA A 18 -15.50 15.86 -9.32
C ALA A 18 -16.32 14.61 -8.95
N ILE A 19 -16.73 14.46 -7.68
CA ILE A 19 -17.59 13.36 -7.21
C ILE A 19 -18.93 13.37 -7.96
N VAL A 20 -19.53 14.54 -8.18
CA VAL A 20 -20.78 14.66 -8.95
C VAL A 20 -20.59 14.14 -10.38
N ASP A 21 -19.48 14.54 -11.02
CA ASP A 21 -19.19 14.17 -12.40
C ASP A 21 -18.85 12.66 -12.53
N TYR A 22 -18.07 12.09 -11.61
CA TYR A 22 -17.83 10.66 -11.58
C TYR A 22 -19.12 9.86 -11.31
N SER A 23 -19.99 10.37 -10.44
CA SER A 23 -21.28 9.72 -10.16
C SER A 23 -22.18 9.68 -11.41
N LYS A 24 -22.19 10.74 -12.21
CA LYS A 24 -22.88 10.73 -13.52
C LYS A 24 -22.26 9.73 -14.49
N ALA A 25 -20.92 9.63 -14.53
CA ALA A 25 -20.24 8.65 -15.36
C ALA A 25 -20.60 7.22 -14.96
N ILE A 26 -20.69 6.93 -13.64
CA ILE A 26 -21.10 5.64 -13.10
C ILE A 26 -22.59 5.33 -13.40
N GLN A 27 -23.48 6.32 -13.35
CA GLN A 27 -24.88 6.14 -13.72
C GLN A 27 -25.02 5.73 -15.19
N ILE A 28 -24.18 6.29 -16.08
CA ILE A 28 -24.19 5.95 -17.52
C ILE A 28 -23.55 4.57 -17.74
N ASN A 29 -22.45 4.28 -17.05
CA ASN A 29 -21.75 3.00 -17.12
C ASN A 29 -21.44 2.47 -15.71
N PRO A 30 -22.28 1.59 -15.14
CA PRO A 30 -22.08 1.01 -13.81
C PRO A 30 -20.84 0.11 -13.68
N GLN A 31 -20.17 -0.22 -14.78
CA GLN A 31 -18.91 -0.99 -14.79
C GLN A 31 -17.68 -0.11 -15.04
N TYR A 32 -17.78 1.20 -14.87
CA TYR A 32 -16.69 2.11 -15.13
C TYR A 32 -15.68 2.15 -13.96
N ILE A 33 -14.77 1.20 -13.92
CA ILE A 33 -13.76 0.98 -12.87
C ILE A 33 -13.03 2.28 -12.50
N LYS A 34 -12.52 3.01 -13.50
CA LYS A 34 -11.78 4.25 -13.28
C LYS A 34 -12.62 5.34 -12.61
N ALA A 35 -13.93 5.37 -12.84
CA ALA A 35 -14.81 6.36 -12.23
C ALA A 35 -15.02 6.05 -10.73
N TYR A 36 -15.20 4.79 -10.36
CA TYR A 36 -15.22 4.38 -8.95
C TYR A 36 -13.91 4.72 -8.24
N PHE A 37 -12.78 4.28 -8.79
CA PHE A 37 -11.47 4.54 -8.21
C PHE A 37 -11.20 6.03 -7.98
N ASN A 38 -11.44 6.88 -8.99
CA ASN A 38 -11.20 8.32 -8.88
C ASN A 38 -12.22 9.00 -7.96
N ARG A 39 -13.46 8.53 -7.90
CA ARG A 39 -14.46 9.03 -6.94
C ARG A 39 -14.06 8.68 -5.51
N GLY A 40 -13.58 7.46 -5.28
CA GLY A 40 -12.99 7.03 -4.01
C GLY A 40 -11.85 7.95 -3.58
N ASN A 41 -10.92 8.27 -4.47
CA ASN A 41 -9.82 9.18 -4.18
C ASN A 41 -10.31 10.59 -3.79
N CYS A 42 -11.36 11.10 -4.44
CA CYS A 42 -11.94 12.39 -4.09
C CYS A 42 -12.64 12.36 -2.73
N LYS A 43 -13.36 11.27 -2.42
CA LYS A 43 -14.01 11.08 -1.12
C LYS A 43 -12.99 10.98 0.02
N SER A 44 -11.93 10.21 -0.17
CA SER A 44 -10.80 10.12 0.76
C SER A 44 -10.23 11.49 1.09
N LYS A 45 -9.92 12.30 0.07
CA LYS A 45 -9.41 13.67 0.25
C LYS A 45 -10.37 14.60 1.00
N LEU A 46 -11.66 14.33 0.97
CA LEU A 46 -12.68 15.06 1.71
C LEU A 46 -12.98 14.47 3.09
N GLY A 47 -12.32 13.38 3.48
CA GLY A 47 -12.49 12.70 4.75
C GLY A 47 -13.67 11.73 4.80
N ASP A 48 -14.37 11.48 3.68
CA ASP A 48 -15.41 10.45 3.55
C ASP A 48 -14.75 9.07 3.33
N LYS A 49 -14.18 8.52 4.40
CA LYS A 49 -13.40 7.27 4.37
C LYS A 49 -14.26 6.07 4.04
N GLU A 50 -15.43 5.96 4.64
CA GLU A 50 -16.39 4.88 4.37
C GLU A 50 -16.88 4.91 2.92
N GLY A 51 -17.16 6.09 2.40
CA GLY A 51 -17.52 6.27 1.00
C GLY A 51 -16.38 5.93 0.04
N ALA A 52 -15.13 6.23 0.41
CA ALA A 52 -13.94 5.84 -0.34
C ALA A 52 -13.76 4.32 -0.36
N ILE A 53 -13.86 3.66 0.81
CA ILE A 53 -13.81 2.20 0.96
C ILE A 53 -14.85 1.52 0.07
N SER A 54 -16.09 2.02 0.06
CA SER A 54 -17.14 1.49 -0.79
C SER A 54 -16.78 1.56 -2.28
N ASP A 55 -16.23 2.68 -2.71
CA ASP A 55 -15.84 2.88 -4.10
C ASP A 55 -14.61 2.03 -4.50
N TYR A 56 -13.60 1.89 -3.63
CA TYR A 56 -12.45 1.01 -3.87
C TYR A 56 -12.86 -0.47 -3.92
N ASN A 57 -13.74 -0.92 -3.03
CA ASN A 57 -14.28 -2.27 -3.07
C ASN A 57 -15.00 -2.54 -4.39
N LYS A 58 -15.78 -1.57 -4.90
CA LYS A 58 -16.44 -1.72 -6.20
C LYS A 58 -15.46 -1.75 -7.36
N ALA A 59 -14.40 -0.95 -7.30
CA ALA A 59 -13.33 -1.01 -8.30
C ALA A 59 -12.63 -2.39 -8.31
N ILE A 60 -12.38 -2.99 -7.14
CA ILE A 60 -11.78 -4.32 -6.98
C ILE A 60 -12.74 -5.42 -7.45
N GLU A 61 -14.04 -5.31 -7.14
CA GLU A 61 -15.07 -6.25 -7.63
C GLU A 61 -15.09 -6.31 -9.16
N LEU A 62 -14.95 -5.17 -9.82
CA LEU A 62 -14.93 -5.04 -11.28
C LEU A 62 -13.59 -5.41 -11.91
N ASP A 63 -12.50 -5.21 -11.19
CA ASP A 63 -11.14 -5.57 -11.61
C ASP A 63 -10.32 -6.03 -10.40
N ALA A 64 -10.28 -7.34 -10.19
CA ALA A 64 -9.57 -7.96 -9.09
C ALA A 64 -8.03 -7.81 -9.16
N GLN A 65 -7.49 -7.26 -10.23
CA GLN A 65 -6.05 -6.99 -10.38
C GLN A 65 -5.70 -5.51 -10.18
N ASN A 66 -6.63 -4.69 -9.73
CA ASN A 66 -6.42 -3.26 -9.50
C ASN A 66 -5.60 -3.00 -8.23
N ILE A 67 -4.27 -3.11 -8.34
CA ILE A 67 -3.33 -2.92 -7.22
C ILE A 67 -3.56 -1.58 -6.51
N ASN A 68 -3.75 -0.50 -7.25
CA ASN A 68 -3.94 0.83 -6.67
C ASN A 68 -5.20 0.91 -5.79
N ALA A 69 -6.27 0.22 -6.19
CA ALA A 69 -7.49 0.17 -5.38
C ALA A 69 -7.27 -0.60 -4.06
N TYR A 70 -6.51 -1.70 -4.09
CA TYR A 70 -6.14 -2.41 -2.86
C TYR A 70 -5.25 -1.57 -1.94
N ILE A 71 -4.25 -0.88 -2.48
CA ILE A 71 -3.35 -0.04 -1.68
C ILE A 71 -4.16 1.07 -0.99
N ASN A 72 -5.00 1.78 -1.75
CA ASN A 72 -5.80 2.86 -1.18
C ASN A 72 -6.85 2.33 -0.17
N LEU A 73 -7.46 1.18 -0.45
CA LEU A 73 -8.37 0.51 0.50
C LEU A 73 -7.66 0.18 1.82
N GLY A 74 -6.43 -0.33 1.75
CA GLY A 74 -5.63 -0.62 2.94
C GLY A 74 -5.34 0.65 3.74
N VAL A 75 -4.98 1.75 3.09
CA VAL A 75 -4.74 3.04 3.74
C VAL A 75 -5.99 3.55 4.46
N GLU A 76 -7.17 3.52 3.81
CA GLU A 76 -8.42 3.96 4.46
C GLU A 76 -8.76 3.12 5.70
N LYS A 77 -8.54 1.79 5.61
CA LYS A 77 -8.76 0.90 6.75
C LYS A 77 -7.82 1.20 7.90
N TYR A 78 -6.53 1.41 7.61
CA TYR A 78 -5.56 1.85 8.60
C TYR A 78 -6.01 3.12 9.32
N GLU A 79 -6.45 4.13 8.56
CA GLU A 79 -6.88 5.41 9.11
C GLU A 79 -8.19 5.35 9.92
N LEU A 80 -8.99 4.30 9.72
CA LEU A 80 -10.16 3.97 10.56
C LEU A 80 -9.81 3.09 11.77
N GLY A 81 -8.53 2.67 11.91
CA GLY A 81 -8.10 1.75 12.96
C GLY A 81 -8.41 0.28 12.69
N ASP A 82 -8.88 -0.06 11.50
CA ASP A 82 -9.12 -1.45 11.05
C ASP A 82 -7.81 -2.08 10.54
N TYR A 83 -6.86 -2.28 11.44
CA TYR A 83 -5.52 -2.77 11.10
C TYR A 83 -5.53 -4.23 10.59
N GLU A 84 -6.41 -5.07 11.11
CA GLU A 84 -6.56 -6.44 10.60
C GLU A 84 -7.19 -6.44 9.20
N GLY A 85 -8.13 -5.53 8.95
CA GLY A 85 -8.69 -5.31 7.62
C GLY A 85 -7.67 -4.79 6.61
N GLU A 86 -6.72 -3.94 7.04
CA GLU A 86 -5.58 -3.50 6.23
C GLU A 86 -4.72 -4.70 5.80
N ILE A 87 -4.29 -5.54 6.77
CA ILE A 87 -3.48 -6.74 6.52
C ILE A 87 -4.22 -7.69 5.57
N ALA A 88 -5.50 -7.96 5.83
CA ALA A 88 -6.32 -8.83 4.98
C ALA A 88 -6.40 -8.31 3.54
N THR A 89 -6.50 -6.98 3.38
CA THR A 89 -6.54 -6.32 2.07
C THR A 89 -5.25 -6.55 1.29
N TYR A 90 -4.08 -6.35 1.90
CA TYR A 90 -2.80 -6.56 1.21
C TYR A 90 -2.52 -8.04 0.92
N ARG A 91 -2.90 -8.96 1.81
CA ARG A 91 -2.82 -10.41 1.53
C ARG A 91 -3.68 -10.80 0.34
N LEU A 92 -4.89 -10.24 0.24
CA LEU A 92 -5.78 -10.50 -0.89
C LEU A 92 -5.22 -9.93 -2.19
N ALA A 93 -4.62 -8.74 -2.14
CA ALA A 93 -3.95 -8.13 -3.29
C ALA A 93 -2.79 -9.00 -3.79
N ILE A 94 -1.92 -9.47 -2.89
CA ILE A 94 -0.79 -10.38 -3.24
C ILE A 94 -1.28 -11.67 -3.91
N LYS A 95 -2.44 -12.17 -3.48
CA LYS A 95 -3.04 -13.39 -4.08
C LYS A 95 -3.61 -13.16 -5.47
N ASN A 96 -4.23 -12.00 -5.71
CA ASN A 96 -5.04 -11.75 -6.89
C ASN A 96 -4.31 -10.96 -7.99
N CYS A 97 -3.35 -10.12 -7.60
CA CYS A 97 -2.66 -9.23 -8.53
C CYS A 97 -1.37 -9.83 -9.07
N SER A 98 -0.86 -9.24 -10.15
CA SER A 98 0.52 -9.48 -10.57
C SER A 98 1.49 -9.12 -9.45
N PRO A 99 2.65 -9.78 -9.34
CA PRO A 99 3.63 -9.46 -8.30
C PRO A 99 4.01 -7.98 -8.29
N ASP A 100 3.99 -7.38 -7.11
CA ASP A 100 4.31 -5.98 -6.88
C ASP A 100 5.02 -5.80 -5.54
N ALA A 101 6.18 -5.14 -5.54
CA ALA A 101 7.02 -4.99 -4.35
C ALA A 101 6.35 -4.13 -3.26
N ASP A 102 5.57 -3.12 -3.65
CA ASP A 102 4.89 -2.23 -2.72
C ASP A 102 3.83 -2.97 -1.90
N LEU A 103 3.18 -4.01 -2.44
CA LEU A 103 2.23 -4.83 -1.69
C LEU A 103 2.90 -5.58 -0.54
N TYR A 104 4.07 -6.19 -0.78
CA TYR A 104 4.83 -6.87 0.27
C TYR A 104 5.39 -5.88 1.30
N ASN A 105 5.83 -4.72 0.84
CA ASN A 105 6.31 -3.65 1.72
C ASN A 105 5.19 -3.13 2.63
N ASN A 106 4.00 -2.88 2.09
CA ASN A 106 2.85 -2.42 2.86
C ASN A 106 2.35 -3.48 3.84
N LEU A 107 2.28 -4.75 3.42
CA LEU A 107 1.93 -5.86 4.32
C LEU A 107 2.94 -5.99 5.46
N GLY A 108 4.23 -5.98 5.14
CA GLY A 108 5.28 -6.09 6.15
C GLY A 108 5.24 -4.94 7.16
N ARG A 109 5.01 -3.71 6.70
CA ARG A 109 4.85 -2.52 7.54
C ARG A 109 3.61 -2.63 8.45
N ALA A 110 2.46 -3.00 7.89
CA ALA A 110 1.23 -3.16 8.68
C ALA A 110 1.40 -4.19 9.81
N LEU A 111 2.05 -5.33 9.51
CA LEU A 111 2.38 -6.35 10.50
C LEU A 111 3.39 -5.85 11.55
N TYR A 112 4.40 -5.08 11.12
CA TYR A 112 5.39 -4.49 12.02
C TYR A 112 4.76 -3.50 13.00
N ASP A 113 3.85 -2.66 12.53
CA ASP A 113 3.16 -1.65 13.35
C ASP A 113 2.29 -2.30 14.44
N LEU A 114 1.72 -3.48 14.13
CA LEU A 114 1.02 -4.32 15.12
C LEU A 114 1.97 -5.18 15.97
N LYS A 115 3.28 -4.97 15.91
CA LYS A 115 4.32 -5.73 16.63
C LYS A 115 4.34 -7.24 16.29
N ARG A 116 3.77 -7.63 15.16
CA ARG A 116 3.79 -9.00 14.62
C ARG A 116 5.10 -9.23 13.84
N PHE A 117 6.24 -9.02 14.52
CA PHE A 117 7.56 -8.92 13.89
C PHE A 117 7.99 -10.16 13.12
N LYS A 118 7.60 -11.35 13.58
CA LYS A 118 7.90 -12.59 12.86
C LYS A 118 7.19 -12.64 11.52
N GLU A 119 5.89 -12.36 11.49
CA GLU A 119 5.10 -12.32 10.27
C GLU A 119 5.53 -11.18 9.34
N ALA A 120 5.93 -10.03 9.91
CA ALA A 120 6.50 -8.95 9.13
C ALA A 120 7.80 -9.38 8.41
N ALA A 121 8.71 -10.05 9.11
CA ALA A 121 9.95 -10.57 8.52
C ALA A 121 9.66 -11.61 7.43
N GLU A 122 8.67 -12.47 7.62
CA GLU A 122 8.21 -13.44 6.62
C GLU A 122 7.66 -12.73 5.37
N ALA A 123 6.76 -11.75 5.54
CA ALA A 123 6.17 -10.99 4.42
C ALA A 123 7.24 -10.26 3.60
N TYR A 124 8.16 -9.56 4.26
CA TYR A 124 9.31 -8.94 3.58
C TYR A 124 10.19 -9.98 2.89
N GLY A 125 10.41 -11.15 3.52
CA GLY A 125 11.19 -12.24 2.95
C GLY A 125 10.57 -12.82 1.68
N GLU A 126 9.25 -12.96 1.62
CA GLU A 126 8.53 -13.33 0.40
C GLU A 126 8.69 -12.27 -0.69
N GLY A 127 8.56 -10.99 -0.33
CA GLY A 127 8.82 -9.89 -1.24
C GLY A 127 10.23 -9.90 -1.81
N ILE A 128 11.26 -10.16 -0.99
CA ILE A 128 12.66 -10.25 -1.43
C ILE A 128 12.88 -11.40 -2.40
N LYS A 129 12.20 -12.54 -2.23
CA LYS A 129 12.29 -13.65 -3.20
C LYS A 129 11.79 -13.24 -4.58
N ALA A 130 10.71 -12.44 -4.64
CA ALA A 130 10.15 -11.96 -5.89
C ALA A 130 10.92 -10.74 -6.45
N PHE A 131 11.45 -9.89 -5.57
CA PHE A 131 12.11 -8.62 -5.90
C PHE A 131 13.45 -8.49 -5.17
N PRO A 132 14.48 -9.27 -5.55
CA PRO A 132 15.76 -9.35 -4.84
C PRO A 132 16.61 -8.06 -4.90
N ASN A 133 16.21 -7.10 -5.72
CA ASN A 133 16.88 -5.81 -5.87
C ASN A 133 16.09 -4.62 -5.29
N ASP A 134 15.03 -4.89 -4.53
CA ASP A 134 14.28 -3.83 -3.85
C ASP A 134 14.84 -3.59 -2.44
N GLY A 135 15.57 -2.47 -2.27
CA GLY A 135 16.20 -2.12 -0.99
C GLY A 135 15.24 -1.86 0.15
N LYS A 136 14.00 -1.42 -0.12
CA LYS A 136 12.99 -1.16 0.92
C LYS A 136 12.58 -2.45 1.64
N LEU A 137 12.48 -3.55 0.91
CA LEU A 137 12.12 -4.84 1.49
C LEU A 137 13.20 -5.35 2.45
N TYR A 138 14.47 -5.21 2.10
CA TYR A 138 15.58 -5.51 3.02
C TYR A 138 15.57 -4.59 4.23
N TYR A 139 15.35 -3.29 4.03
CA TYR A 139 15.23 -2.34 5.13
C TYR A 139 14.16 -2.76 6.14
N GLY A 140 12.95 -3.05 5.65
CA GLY A 140 11.83 -3.48 6.49
C GLY A 140 12.10 -4.80 7.20
N ARG A 141 12.67 -5.81 6.50
CA ARG A 141 13.03 -7.09 7.13
C ARG A 141 14.09 -6.92 8.21
N GLY A 142 15.10 -6.09 7.97
CA GLY A 142 16.10 -5.76 8.97
C GLY A 142 15.52 -5.14 10.23
N LEU A 143 14.55 -4.21 10.09
CA LEU A 143 13.83 -3.66 11.24
C LEU A 143 13.10 -4.76 12.04
N ALA A 144 12.38 -5.65 11.35
CA ALA A 144 11.65 -6.74 11.99
C ALA A 144 12.60 -7.73 12.70
N ARG A 145 13.71 -8.11 12.05
CA ARG A 145 14.76 -8.98 12.63
C ARG A 145 15.39 -8.37 13.88
N ASN A 146 15.69 -7.08 13.84
CA ASN A 146 16.23 -6.38 15.01
C ASN A 146 15.27 -6.42 16.21
N ARG A 147 13.97 -6.26 15.97
CA ARG A 147 12.93 -6.38 17.02
C ARG A 147 12.81 -7.80 17.56
N LEU A 148 13.17 -8.82 16.79
CA LEU A 148 13.23 -10.22 17.19
C LEU A 148 14.54 -10.60 17.90
N GLY A 149 15.51 -9.67 17.97
CA GLY A 149 16.82 -9.91 18.57
C GLY A 149 17.87 -10.49 17.61
N ASP A 150 17.52 -10.75 16.35
CA ASP A 150 18.45 -11.16 15.29
C ASP A 150 19.22 -9.94 14.76
N LYS A 151 20.20 -9.50 15.56
CA LYS A 151 21.02 -8.33 15.23
C LYS A 151 21.92 -8.57 14.01
N ASN A 152 22.46 -9.77 13.85
CA ASN A 152 23.32 -10.10 12.73
C ASN A 152 22.54 -10.08 11.42
N GLY A 153 21.40 -10.77 11.36
CA GLY A 153 20.54 -10.75 10.18
C GLY A 153 19.97 -9.37 9.87
N ALA A 154 19.71 -8.54 10.88
CA ALA A 154 19.29 -7.15 10.67
C ALA A 154 20.40 -6.35 9.98
N CYS A 155 21.65 -6.48 10.43
CA CYS A 155 22.78 -5.79 9.84
C CYS A 155 23.06 -6.24 8.41
N GLU A 156 22.99 -7.53 8.12
CA GLU A 156 23.09 -8.05 6.75
C GLU A 156 22.03 -7.41 5.83
N ASP A 157 20.79 -7.35 6.30
CA ASP A 157 19.71 -6.74 5.55
C ASP A 157 19.91 -5.23 5.33
N TRP A 158 20.38 -4.49 6.33
CA TRP A 158 20.61 -3.05 6.19
C TRP A 158 21.82 -2.75 5.30
N HIS A 159 22.89 -3.56 5.32
CA HIS A 159 23.97 -3.46 4.35
C HIS A 159 23.45 -3.65 2.93
N ARG A 160 22.68 -4.73 2.70
CA ARG A 160 22.09 -5.00 1.39
C ARG A 160 21.14 -3.89 0.93
N SER A 161 20.32 -3.37 1.84
CA SER A 161 19.41 -2.24 1.60
C SER A 161 20.18 -0.98 1.17
N SER A 162 21.27 -0.67 1.85
CA SER A 162 22.16 0.48 1.52
C SER A 162 22.80 0.32 0.14
N GLU A 163 23.36 -0.86 -0.17
CA GLU A 163 23.91 -1.19 -1.49
C GLU A 163 22.90 -0.99 -2.62
N LEU A 164 21.62 -1.27 -2.34
CA LEU A 164 20.50 -1.09 -3.28
C LEU A 164 19.94 0.36 -3.30
N GLY A 165 20.61 1.29 -2.63
CA GLY A 165 20.30 2.72 -2.68
C GLY A 165 19.21 3.18 -1.71
N CYS A 166 18.81 2.35 -0.73
CA CYS A 166 17.87 2.76 0.31
C CYS A 166 18.59 3.57 1.39
N LEU A 167 18.54 4.89 1.31
CA LEU A 167 19.30 5.80 2.19
C LEU A 167 18.92 5.68 3.66
N GLN A 168 17.69 5.27 3.99
CA GLN A 168 17.24 5.07 5.37
C GLN A 168 18.07 4.01 6.11
N ALA A 169 18.60 3.03 5.39
CA ALA A 169 19.43 1.98 5.97
C ALA A 169 20.75 2.50 6.52
N ASN A 170 21.31 3.56 5.93
CA ASN A 170 22.63 4.09 6.30
C ASN A 170 22.71 4.51 7.77
N ALA A 171 21.64 5.12 8.30
CA ALA A 171 21.61 5.51 9.71
C ALA A 171 21.61 4.30 10.66
N LEU A 172 21.06 3.16 10.21
CA LEU A 172 20.98 1.94 11.02
C LEU A 172 22.26 1.12 11.00
N LEU A 173 23.15 1.33 10.03
CA LEU A 173 24.47 0.68 9.96
C LEU A 173 25.34 1.06 11.15
N LEU A 174 25.12 2.23 11.76
CA LEU A 174 25.82 2.63 13.01
C LEU A 174 25.53 1.69 14.17
N LEU A 175 24.40 0.97 14.15
CA LEU A 175 24.03 -0.01 15.16
C LEU A 175 24.73 -1.36 14.97
N CYS A 176 25.35 -1.58 13.80
CA CYS A 176 25.97 -2.85 13.45
C CYS A 176 27.37 -3.05 14.05
N GLY A 177 28.00 -1.99 14.57
CA GLY A 177 29.38 -2.03 15.01
C GLY A 177 30.34 -2.11 13.82
N GLU A 178 31.48 -1.46 13.90
CA GLU A 178 32.61 -1.73 12.99
C GLU A 178 33.13 -3.14 13.29
N LYS A 179 33.17 -4.02 12.29
CA LYS A 179 33.96 -5.24 12.34
C LYS A 179 35.37 -4.94 11.88
#